data_399784f6b473fce0125f902942977c3c
#
_entry.id   399784f6b473fce0125f902942977c3c
#
_cell.length_a   1.000
_cell.length_b   1.000
_cell.length_c   1.000
_cell.angle_alpha   90.00
_cell.angle_beta   90.00
_cell.angle_gamma   90.00
#
_symmetry.space_group_name_H-M   'P 1'
#
loop_
_entity.id
_entity.type
_entity.pdbx_description
1 polymer ?
#
loop_
_entity_poly.entity_id
_entity_poly.type
_entity_poly.pdbx_seq_one_letter_code
_entity_poly.pdbx_strand_id
1 'polypeptide(L)'
;MTDMRRWVWGAVALLCAALLYALHPILSPFLVGILLAYLADPLVDRLERAGLSRTWGVVVVFALFTLVLTLLLLVLVPMLAKQLMRLYELAPQMLDWLQHEALPWVQARLGLAEGFWKFDKIKAGISAHMGQTTDIVGVILSQATASGLALLGWLANLVLIPVVSFYLLRDWDLMMAKIRGLLPRQREERVVALAGECHEVLGAFVRGQLLVMLALGVIYASGLMLVGLELGLLIGLLAGLAAIVPYMGFIIGIGAAMIAGLFQFGGDPYPLLGIAAVFMVGQALEGMVLTPLLVGDRIGLHPVAVIFAILAGGELFGFTGVLLALPVAAVIMVLLRHVHDLYKESDMYAGEIDPDL
;
A
#
# COMPACT_ATOMS: atom_id res chain seq x y z
N MET A 1 24.59 40.30 -2.12
CA MET A 1 23.28 39.99 -2.74
C MET A 1 22.95 38.50 -2.80
N THR A 2 23.92 37.59 -2.71
CA THR A 2 23.74 36.14 -2.74
C THR A 2 23.09 35.58 -1.48
N ASP A 3 23.36 36.13 -0.29
CA ASP A 3 22.83 35.62 0.97
C ASP A 3 21.34 35.92 1.16
N MET A 4 20.89 37.12 0.81
CA MET A 4 19.46 37.50 0.87
C MET A 4 18.63 36.59 -0.03
N ARG A 5 19.12 36.22 -1.20
CA ARG A 5 18.44 35.28 -2.13
C ARG A 5 18.35 33.86 -1.55
N ARG A 6 19.40 33.40 -0.85
CA ARG A 6 19.39 32.10 -0.14
C ARG A 6 18.35 32.08 0.98
N TRP A 7 18.28 33.14 1.79
CA TRP A 7 17.29 33.28 2.87
C TRP A 7 15.85 33.31 2.35
N VAL A 8 15.60 34.04 1.24
CA VAL A 8 14.28 34.06 0.59
C VAL A 8 13.87 32.68 0.11
N TRP A 9 14.78 31.95 -0.57
CA TRP A 9 14.48 30.57 -1.01
C TRP A 9 14.30 29.61 0.17
N GLY A 10 15.07 29.76 1.24
CA GLY A 10 14.87 29.00 2.47
C GLY A 10 13.52 29.27 3.13
N ALA A 11 13.12 30.54 3.23
CA ALA A 11 11.81 30.93 3.77
C ALA A 11 10.64 30.41 2.91
N VAL A 12 10.76 30.49 1.58
CA VAL A 12 9.75 29.93 0.66
C VAL A 12 9.65 28.42 0.81
N ALA A 13 10.78 27.71 0.88
CA ALA A 13 10.78 26.25 1.08
C ALA A 13 10.14 25.85 2.42
N LEU A 14 10.43 26.59 3.49
CA LEU A 14 9.85 26.35 4.82
C LEU A 14 8.35 26.66 4.84
N LEU A 15 7.91 27.73 4.17
CA LEU A 15 6.50 28.06 4.02
C LEU A 15 5.75 26.97 3.21
N CYS A 16 6.34 26.49 2.11
CA CYS A 16 5.79 25.39 1.33
C CYS A 16 5.68 24.10 2.15
N ALA A 17 6.70 23.76 2.92
CA ALA A 17 6.69 22.60 3.79
C ALA A 17 5.61 22.71 4.89
N ALA A 18 5.50 23.87 5.53
CA ALA A 18 4.47 24.14 6.52
C ALA A 18 3.04 24.09 5.92
N LEU A 19 2.87 24.61 4.71
CA LEU A 19 1.60 24.55 3.98
C LEU A 19 1.24 23.09 3.61
N LEU A 20 2.19 22.32 3.10
CA LEU A 20 1.99 20.91 2.79
C LEU A 20 1.63 20.11 4.05
N TYR A 21 2.29 20.40 5.18
CA TYR A 21 1.97 19.78 6.46
C TYR A 21 0.55 20.16 6.93
N ALA A 22 0.17 21.41 6.83
CA ALA A 22 -1.18 21.88 7.21
C ALA A 22 -2.29 21.29 6.32
N LEU A 23 -1.99 21.06 5.03
CA LEU A 23 -2.92 20.53 4.04
C LEU A 23 -2.91 19.01 3.94
N HIS A 24 -2.06 18.30 4.72
CA HIS A 24 -1.92 16.84 4.60
C HIS A 24 -3.24 16.05 4.62
N PRO A 25 -4.29 16.42 5.42
CA PRO A 25 -5.55 15.67 5.40
C PRO A 25 -6.29 15.76 4.07
N ILE A 26 -6.12 16.90 3.37
CA ILE A 26 -6.74 17.14 2.07
C ILE A 26 -5.92 16.54 0.93
N LEU A 27 -4.60 16.37 1.13
CA LEU A 27 -3.70 15.83 0.11
C LEU A 27 -3.93 14.34 -0.19
N SER A 28 -4.42 13.56 0.79
CA SER A 28 -4.63 12.11 0.63
C SER A 28 -5.44 11.73 -0.62
N PRO A 29 -6.64 12.28 -0.90
CA PRO A 29 -7.38 11.95 -2.11
C PRO A 29 -6.68 12.38 -3.39
N PHE A 30 -5.91 13.49 -3.37
CA PHE A 30 -5.12 13.92 -4.51
C PHE A 30 -3.96 12.95 -4.79
N LEU A 31 -3.25 12.50 -3.76
CA LEU A 31 -2.16 11.52 -3.89
C LEU A 31 -2.69 10.19 -4.44
N VAL A 32 -3.82 9.71 -3.93
CA VAL A 32 -4.48 8.51 -4.47
C VAL A 32 -4.93 8.74 -5.91
N GLY A 33 -5.50 9.92 -6.21
CA GLY A 33 -5.90 10.30 -7.56
C GLY A 33 -4.74 10.34 -8.55
N ILE A 34 -3.59 10.89 -8.15
CA ILE A 34 -2.34 10.88 -8.93
C ILE A 34 -1.89 9.45 -9.18
N LEU A 35 -1.89 8.61 -8.15
CA LEU A 35 -1.48 7.20 -8.26
C LEU A 35 -2.36 6.43 -9.25
N LEU A 36 -3.69 6.59 -9.16
CA LEU A 36 -4.64 5.96 -10.07
C LEU A 36 -4.47 6.47 -11.51
N ALA A 37 -4.32 7.78 -11.70
CA ALA A 37 -4.05 8.37 -13.01
C ALA A 37 -2.75 7.77 -13.59
N TYR A 38 -1.71 7.71 -12.79
CA TYR A 38 -0.42 7.16 -13.18
C TYR A 38 -0.48 5.68 -13.59
N LEU A 39 -1.30 4.88 -12.89
CA LEU A 39 -1.53 3.48 -13.24
C LEU A 39 -2.32 3.30 -14.54
N ALA A 40 -3.29 4.19 -14.75
CA ALA A 40 -4.18 4.12 -15.90
C ALA A 40 -3.57 4.71 -17.19
N ASP A 41 -2.60 5.61 -17.08
CA ASP A 41 -1.96 6.31 -18.20
C ASP A 41 -1.47 5.38 -19.32
N PRO A 42 -0.74 4.28 -19.07
CA PRO A 42 -0.30 3.38 -20.14
C PRO A 42 -1.45 2.69 -20.92
N LEU A 43 -2.62 2.55 -20.29
CA LEU A 43 -3.81 2.02 -20.93
C LEU A 43 -4.42 3.05 -21.88
N VAL A 44 -4.50 4.30 -21.42
CA VAL A 44 -4.97 5.44 -22.23
C VAL A 44 -4.06 5.65 -23.44
N ASP A 45 -2.75 5.64 -23.24
CA ASP A 45 -1.76 5.76 -24.32
C ASP A 45 -1.87 4.65 -25.38
N ARG A 46 -2.24 3.42 -24.98
CA ARG A 46 -2.50 2.32 -25.92
C ARG A 46 -3.74 2.59 -26.77
N LEU A 47 -4.81 3.11 -26.14
CA LEU A 47 -6.04 3.45 -26.85
C LEU A 47 -5.84 4.66 -27.78
N GLU A 48 -5.03 5.63 -27.38
CA GLU A 48 -4.67 6.78 -28.19
C GLU A 48 -3.87 6.35 -29.44
N ARG A 49 -2.89 5.47 -29.26
CA ARG A 49 -2.16 4.83 -30.38
C ARG A 49 -3.06 3.99 -31.30
N ALA A 50 -4.18 3.49 -30.80
CA ALA A 50 -5.20 2.80 -31.58
C ALA A 50 -6.17 3.76 -32.31
N GLY A 51 -5.99 5.09 -32.19
CA GLY A 51 -6.74 6.12 -32.91
C GLY A 51 -7.88 6.79 -32.13
N LEU A 52 -8.04 6.49 -30.83
CA LEU A 52 -8.99 7.23 -29.99
C LEU A 52 -8.39 8.57 -29.56
N SER A 53 -9.25 9.60 -29.41
CA SER A 53 -8.77 10.83 -28.75
C SER A 53 -8.51 10.56 -27.26
N ARG A 54 -7.55 11.27 -26.67
CA ARG A 54 -7.17 11.11 -25.26
C ARG A 54 -8.37 11.13 -24.30
N THR A 55 -9.31 12.07 -24.51
CA THR A 55 -10.53 12.17 -23.70
C THR A 55 -11.39 10.90 -23.76
N TRP A 56 -11.60 10.36 -24.98
CA TRP A 56 -12.34 9.11 -25.13
C TRP A 56 -11.56 7.91 -24.58
N GLY A 57 -10.25 7.88 -24.73
CA GLY A 57 -9.37 6.88 -24.12
C GLY A 57 -9.55 6.86 -22.58
N VAL A 58 -9.53 8.03 -21.95
CA VAL A 58 -9.75 8.16 -20.50
C VAL A 58 -11.13 7.68 -20.11
N VAL A 59 -12.20 8.10 -20.82
CA VAL A 59 -13.58 7.64 -20.54
C VAL A 59 -13.70 6.12 -20.62
N VAL A 60 -13.13 5.50 -21.66
CA VAL A 60 -13.17 4.04 -21.82
C VAL A 60 -12.42 3.33 -20.71
N VAL A 61 -11.21 3.79 -20.35
CA VAL A 61 -10.42 3.20 -19.26
C VAL A 61 -11.15 3.33 -17.93
N PHE A 62 -11.75 4.50 -17.63
CA PHE A 62 -12.53 4.68 -16.41
C PHE A 62 -13.80 3.81 -16.38
N ALA A 63 -14.53 3.72 -17.50
CA ALA A 63 -15.70 2.87 -17.61
C ALA A 63 -15.34 1.38 -17.39
N LEU A 64 -14.25 0.92 -18.03
CA LEU A 64 -13.74 -0.44 -17.87
C LEU A 64 -13.29 -0.70 -16.43
N PHE A 65 -12.53 0.22 -15.83
CA PHE A 65 -12.08 0.10 -14.45
C PHE A 65 -13.27 0.05 -13.48
N THR A 66 -14.25 0.94 -13.66
CA THR A 66 -15.48 0.97 -12.84
C THR A 66 -16.26 -0.33 -13.00
N LEU A 67 -16.41 -0.83 -14.24
CA LEU A 67 -17.10 -2.10 -14.50
C LEU A 67 -16.40 -3.27 -13.81
N VAL A 68 -15.08 -3.40 -14.01
CA VAL A 68 -14.28 -4.48 -13.38
C VAL A 68 -14.34 -4.39 -11.86
N LEU A 69 -14.19 -3.19 -11.30
CA LEU A 69 -14.27 -2.97 -9.86
C LEU A 69 -15.67 -3.32 -9.32
N THR A 70 -16.74 -2.91 -10.01
CA THR A 70 -18.13 -3.23 -9.61
C THR A 70 -18.37 -4.74 -9.64
N LEU A 71 -17.96 -5.44 -10.70
CA LEU A 71 -18.09 -6.90 -10.79
C LEU A 71 -17.28 -7.60 -9.71
N LEU A 72 -16.04 -7.14 -9.46
CA LEU A 72 -15.19 -7.66 -8.39
C LEU A 72 -15.86 -7.49 -7.02
N LEU A 73 -16.37 -6.30 -6.72
CA LEU A 73 -17.06 -6.02 -5.46
C LEU A 73 -18.35 -6.83 -5.30
N LEU A 74 -19.14 -6.99 -6.37
CA LEU A 74 -20.35 -7.82 -6.34
C LEU A 74 -20.07 -9.29 -5.99
N VAL A 75 -18.90 -9.80 -6.34
CA VAL A 75 -18.48 -11.17 -6.00
C VAL A 75 -17.77 -11.22 -4.65
N LEU A 76 -16.76 -10.37 -4.44
CA LEU A 76 -15.95 -10.43 -3.22
C LEU A 76 -16.68 -9.98 -1.97
N VAL A 77 -17.53 -8.93 -2.04
CA VAL A 77 -18.18 -8.40 -0.84
C VAL A 77 -19.10 -9.45 -0.18
N PRO A 78 -19.97 -10.18 -0.90
CA PRO A 78 -20.78 -11.24 -0.27
C PRO A 78 -19.92 -12.39 0.28
N MET A 79 -18.84 -12.77 -0.42
CA MET A 79 -17.94 -13.82 0.04
C MET A 79 -17.20 -13.41 1.32
N LEU A 80 -16.65 -12.21 1.34
CA LEU A 80 -15.96 -11.66 2.52
C LEU A 80 -16.94 -11.41 3.68
N ALA A 81 -18.14 -10.92 3.40
CA ALA A 81 -19.16 -10.72 4.41
C ALA A 81 -19.50 -12.02 5.14
N LYS A 82 -19.67 -13.12 4.40
CA LYS A 82 -19.90 -14.47 4.99
C LYS A 82 -18.72 -14.89 5.89
N GLN A 83 -17.50 -14.68 5.46
CA GLN A 83 -16.32 -15.03 6.26
C GLN A 83 -16.12 -14.10 7.47
N LEU A 84 -16.43 -12.82 7.33
CA LEU A 84 -16.43 -11.88 8.47
C LEU A 84 -17.50 -12.27 9.50
N MET A 85 -18.71 -12.62 9.05
CA MET A 85 -19.75 -13.12 9.97
C MET A 85 -19.30 -14.41 10.67
N ARG A 86 -18.69 -15.33 9.92
CA ARG A 86 -18.14 -16.56 10.50
C ARG A 86 -17.03 -16.29 11.50
N LEU A 87 -16.10 -15.39 11.18
CA LEU A 87 -15.07 -14.94 12.12
C LEU A 87 -15.70 -14.35 13.38
N TYR A 88 -16.74 -13.54 13.23
CA TYR A 88 -17.42 -12.91 14.36
C TYR A 88 -18.12 -13.95 15.27
N GLU A 89 -18.76 -14.96 14.69
CA GLU A 89 -19.35 -16.08 15.42
C GLU A 89 -18.30 -16.94 16.15
N LEU A 90 -17.15 -17.18 15.50
CA LEU A 90 -16.07 -17.98 16.05
C LEU A 90 -15.19 -17.22 17.05
N ALA A 91 -15.12 -15.88 16.96
CA ALA A 91 -14.21 -15.07 17.74
C ALA A 91 -14.32 -15.29 19.27
N PRO A 92 -15.52 -15.39 19.91
CA PRO A 92 -15.61 -15.70 21.33
C PRO A 92 -15.04 -17.08 21.68
N GLN A 93 -15.33 -18.08 20.83
CA GLN A 93 -14.84 -19.46 21.03
C GLN A 93 -13.32 -19.54 20.80
N MET A 94 -12.81 -18.84 19.81
CA MET A 94 -11.37 -18.72 19.56
C MET A 94 -10.65 -18.04 20.73
N LEU A 95 -11.23 -17.00 21.31
CA LEU A 95 -10.68 -16.31 22.48
C LEU A 95 -10.71 -17.21 23.71
N ASP A 96 -11.79 -17.95 23.93
CA ASP A 96 -11.89 -18.91 25.02
C ASP A 96 -10.85 -20.03 24.89
N TRP A 97 -10.72 -20.60 23.69
CA TRP A 97 -9.70 -21.62 23.40
C TRP A 97 -8.28 -21.06 23.59
N LEU A 98 -8.03 -19.84 23.07
CA LEU A 98 -6.72 -19.18 23.23
C LEU A 98 -6.36 -18.98 24.71
N GLN A 99 -7.33 -18.55 25.52
CA GLN A 99 -7.14 -18.23 26.95
C GLN A 99 -6.99 -19.48 27.81
N HIS A 100 -7.76 -20.55 27.55
CA HIS A 100 -7.83 -21.71 28.41
C HIS A 100 -6.98 -22.92 27.96
N GLU A 101 -6.65 -23.00 26.66
CA GLU A 101 -5.89 -24.10 26.12
C GLU A 101 -4.52 -23.69 25.53
N ALA A 102 -4.51 -22.73 24.59
CA ALA A 102 -3.30 -22.38 23.87
C ALA A 102 -2.29 -21.61 24.73
N LEU A 103 -2.73 -20.59 25.45
CA LEU A 103 -1.84 -19.77 26.30
C LEU A 103 -1.24 -20.54 27.49
N PRO A 104 -1.97 -21.36 28.25
CA PRO A 104 -1.38 -22.17 29.30
C PRO A 104 -0.32 -23.14 28.76
N TRP A 105 -0.56 -23.74 27.59
CA TRP A 105 0.41 -24.59 26.94
C TRP A 105 1.71 -23.85 26.57
N VAL A 106 1.59 -22.62 26.00
CA VAL A 106 2.73 -21.76 25.64
C VAL A 106 3.46 -21.28 26.90
N GLN A 107 2.72 -20.86 27.95
CA GLN A 107 3.29 -20.40 29.20
C GLN A 107 4.07 -21.52 29.92
N ALA A 108 3.53 -22.74 29.94
CA ALA A 108 4.21 -23.90 30.51
C ALA A 108 5.51 -24.25 29.77
N ARG A 109 5.56 -24.01 28.44
CA ARG A 109 6.76 -24.26 27.63
C ARG A 109 7.81 -23.17 27.72
N LEU A 110 7.40 -21.90 27.81
CA LEU A 110 8.28 -20.72 27.81
C LEU A 110 8.57 -20.17 29.22
N GLY A 111 7.97 -20.71 30.27
CA GLY A 111 8.18 -20.24 31.66
C GLY A 111 7.66 -18.82 31.91
N LEU A 112 6.63 -18.38 31.17
CA LEU A 112 6.05 -17.03 31.33
C LEU A 112 5.08 -16.98 32.51
N ALA A 113 5.03 -15.82 33.21
CA ALA A 113 4.16 -15.62 34.35
C ALA A 113 2.66 -15.69 33.99
N GLU A 114 1.86 -16.32 34.84
CA GLU A 114 0.42 -16.39 34.67
C GLU A 114 -0.21 -14.97 34.73
N GLY A 115 -1.15 -14.69 33.83
CA GLY A 115 -1.93 -13.42 33.81
C GLY A 115 -1.37 -12.28 32.99
N PHE A 116 -0.32 -12.48 32.20
CA PHE A 116 0.22 -11.45 31.31
C PHE A 116 -0.80 -11.00 30.23
N TRP A 117 -1.71 -11.89 29.81
CA TRP A 117 -2.71 -11.63 28.78
C TRP A 117 -4.13 -11.73 29.36
N LYS A 118 -4.85 -10.61 29.40
CA LYS A 118 -6.27 -10.55 29.81
C LYS A 118 -7.13 -10.17 28.62
N PHE A 119 -7.86 -11.14 28.07
CA PHE A 119 -8.76 -10.93 26.93
C PHE A 119 -10.21 -10.61 27.34
N ASP A 120 -10.52 -10.55 28.64
CA ASP A 120 -11.88 -10.34 29.16
C ASP A 120 -12.54 -9.07 28.59
N LYS A 121 -11.77 -7.99 28.44
CA LYS A 121 -12.27 -6.74 27.83
C LYS A 121 -12.58 -6.89 26.35
N ILE A 122 -11.78 -7.65 25.61
CA ILE A 122 -11.98 -7.92 24.18
C ILE A 122 -13.21 -8.80 24.01
N LYS A 123 -13.32 -9.87 24.82
CA LYS A 123 -14.47 -10.77 24.83
C LYS A 123 -15.77 -10.03 25.17
N ALA A 124 -15.77 -9.20 26.22
CA ALA A 124 -16.90 -8.38 26.59
C ALA A 124 -17.29 -7.39 25.49
N GLY A 125 -16.31 -6.78 24.82
CA GLY A 125 -16.55 -5.88 23.68
C GLY A 125 -17.19 -6.62 22.49
N ILE A 126 -16.70 -7.80 22.12
CA ILE A 126 -17.26 -8.62 21.05
C ILE A 126 -18.67 -9.07 21.40
N SER A 127 -18.87 -9.62 22.61
CA SER A 127 -20.17 -10.14 23.06
C SER A 127 -21.24 -9.04 23.18
N ALA A 128 -20.86 -7.83 23.60
CA ALA A 128 -21.78 -6.69 23.70
C ALA A 128 -22.33 -6.24 22.34
N HIS A 129 -21.58 -6.47 21.27
CA HIS A 129 -21.99 -6.10 19.92
C HIS A 129 -22.59 -7.26 19.10
N MET A 130 -22.50 -8.50 19.58
CA MET A 130 -23.07 -9.68 18.88
C MET A 130 -24.59 -9.62 18.68
N GLY A 131 -25.31 -8.94 19.58
CA GLY A 131 -26.77 -8.79 19.47
C GLY A 131 -27.25 -7.75 18.45
N GLN A 132 -26.35 -6.91 17.94
CA GLN A 132 -26.69 -5.80 17.05
C GLN A 132 -26.27 -6.04 15.58
N THR A 133 -25.59 -7.15 15.28
CA THR A 133 -24.85 -7.31 14.01
C THR A 133 -25.49 -8.27 13.02
N THR A 134 -26.80 -8.24 12.82
CA THR A 134 -27.40 -8.91 11.67
C THR A 134 -27.22 -8.14 10.35
N ASP A 135 -26.74 -6.90 10.43
CA ASP A 135 -26.54 -6.05 9.26
C ASP A 135 -25.20 -5.30 9.34
N ILE A 136 -24.11 -5.94 8.86
CA ILE A 136 -22.80 -5.31 8.77
C ILE A 136 -22.85 -4.02 7.93
N VAL A 137 -23.69 -4.02 6.88
CA VAL A 137 -23.93 -2.84 6.04
C VAL A 137 -24.61 -1.75 6.87
N GLY A 138 -25.59 -2.12 7.70
CA GLY A 138 -26.27 -1.21 8.62
C GLY A 138 -25.34 -0.65 9.70
N VAL A 139 -24.42 -1.44 10.23
CA VAL A 139 -23.42 -0.96 11.24
C VAL A 139 -22.42 0.00 10.59
N ILE A 140 -21.89 -0.33 9.40
CA ILE A 140 -21.01 0.57 8.65
C ILE A 140 -21.77 1.87 8.31
N LEU A 141 -23.00 1.76 7.85
CA LEU A 141 -23.84 2.89 7.51
C LEU A 141 -24.23 3.72 8.75
N SER A 142 -24.56 3.08 9.87
CA SER A 142 -24.92 3.77 11.12
C SER A 142 -23.72 4.48 11.76
N GLN A 143 -22.53 3.89 11.74
CA GLN A 143 -21.31 4.58 12.16
C GLN A 143 -20.92 5.72 11.21
N ALA A 144 -21.10 5.54 9.90
CA ALA A 144 -20.91 6.61 8.93
C ALA A 144 -21.93 7.73 9.10
N THR A 145 -23.18 7.42 9.45
CA THR A 145 -24.24 8.42 9.67
C THR A 145 -24.21 9.06 11.06
N ALA A 146 -23.68 8.39 12.08
CA ALA A 146 -23.54 8.95 13.43
C ALA A 146 -22.61 10.17 13.48
N SER A 147 -21.71 10.30 12.52
CA SER A 147 -20.88 11.49 12.32
C SER A 147 -21.16 12.05 10.93
N GLY A 148 -22.17 12.90 10.78
CA GLY A 148 -22.51 13.51 9.49
C GLY A 148 -21.32 14.16 8.75
N LEU A 149 -20.33 14.66 9.50
CA LEU A 149 -19.06 15.17 8.95
C LEU A 149 -18.16 14.06 8.39
N ALA A 150 -18.13 12.89 9.01
CA ALA A 150 -17.35 11.76 8.50
C ALA A 150 -17.97 11.19 7.21
N LEU A 151 -19.29 11.13 7.12
CA LEU A 151 -20.01 10.74 5.91
C LEU A 151 -19.72 11.72 4.75
N LEU A 152 -19.79 13.02 5.04
CA LEU A 152 -19.46 14.06 4.03
C LEU A 152 -18.00 13.93 3.57
N GLY A 153 -17.06 13.70 4.49
CA GLY A 153 -15.65 13.46 4.15
C GLY A 153 -15.46 12.21 3.29
N TRP A 154 -16.15 11.11 3.63
CA TRP A 154 -16.09 9.88 2.84
C TRP A 154 -16.70 10.05 1.44
N LEU A 155 -17.87 10.71 1.36
CA LEU A 155 -18.54 11.02 0.09
C LEU A 155 -17.69 11.98 -0.78
N ALA A 156 -17.08 12.98 -0.15
CA ALA A 156 -16.17 13.89 -0.82
C ALA A 156 -14.97 13.14 -1.41
N ASN A 157 -14.33 12.24 -0.66
CA ASN A 157 -13.22 11.43 -1.17
C ASN A 157 -13.65 10.47 -2.28
N LEU A 158 -14.83 9.86 -2.17
CA LEU A 158 -15.38 8.97 -3.18
C LEU A 158 -15.60 9.66 -4.52
N VAL A 159 -15.96 10.95 -4.50
CA VAL A 159 -16.15 11.75 -5.71
C VAL A 159 -14.83 12.41 -6.14
N LEU A 160 -14.05 12.91 -5.19
CA LEU A 160 -12.83 13.68 -5.48
C LEU A 160 -11.73 12.81 -6.11
N ILE A 161 -11.52 11.58 -5.62
CA ILE A 161 -10.50 10.68 -6.17
C ILE A 161 -10.72 10.41 -7.66
N PRO A 162 -11.89 9.92 -8.12
CA PRO A 162 -12.14 9.74 -9.55
C PRO A 162 -12.05 11.01 -10.37
N VAL A 163 -12.57 12.14 -9.84
CA VAL A 163 -12.52 13.43 -10.54
C VAL A 163 -11.08 13.89 -10.72
N VAL A 164 -10.28 13.89 -9.67
CA VAL A 164 -8.85 14.24 -9.75
C VAL A 164 -8.10 13.33 -10.71
N SER A 165 -8.32 12.01 -10.60
CA SER A 165 -7.70 11.03 -11.50
C SER A 165 -8.07 11.28 -12.96
N PHE A 166 -9.34 11.56 -13.23
CA PHE A 166 -9.83 11.83 -14.59
C PHE A 166 -9.15 13.07 -15.20
N TYR A 167 -9.14 14.19 -14.47
CA TYR A 167 -8.53 15.42 -14.98
C TYR A 167 -7.02 15.30 -15.13
N LEU A 168 -6.34 14.69 -14.17
CA LEU A 168 -4.91 14.46 -14.26
C LEU A 168 -4.57 13.57 -15.46
N LEU A 169 -5.31 12.49 -15.66
CA LEU A 169 -5.07 11.56 -16.76
C LEU A 169 -5.36 12.19 -18.13
N ARG A 170 -6.42 13.00 -18.24
CA ARG A 170 -6.77 13.70 -19.47
C ARG A 170 -5.74 14.76 -19.84
N ASP A 171 -5.29 15.53 -18.86
CA ASP A 171 -4.48 16.74 -19.10
C ASP A 171 -2.98 16.49 -18.82
N TRP A 172 -2.57 15.23 -18.58
CA TRP A 172 -1.21 14.84 -18.16
C TRP A 172 -0.14 15.38 -19.10
N ASP A 173 -0.26 15.13 -20.41
CA ASP A 173 0.75 15.53 -21.38
C ASP A 173 0.82 17.06 -21.51
N LEU A 174 -0.32 17.73 -21.47
CA LEU A 174 -0.39 19.20 -21.50
C LEU A 174 0.27 19.79 -20.24
N MET A 175 0.05 19.18 -19.09
CA MET A 175 0.65 19.60 -17.83
C MET A 175 2.17 19.40 -17.87
N MET A 176 2.64 18.25 -18.32
CA MET A 176 4.07 17.97 -18.46
C MET A 176 4.73 18.91 -19.49
N ALA A 177 4.10 19.17 -20.61
CA ALA A 177 4.59 20.14 -21.60
C ALA A 177 4.71 21.56 -21.04
N LYS A 178 3.73 22.00 -20.22
CA LYS A 178 3.79 23.31 -19.55
C LYS A 178 4.92 23.36 -18.52
N ILE A 179 5.07 22.33 -17.68
CA ILE A 179 6.16 22.23 -16.69
C ILE A 179 7.52 22.27 -17.39
N ARG A 180 7.67 21.49 -18.46
CA ARG A 180 8.88 21.50 -19.29
C ARG A 180 9.19 22.89 -19.86
N GLY A 181 8.17 23.63 -20.29
CA GLY A 181 8.31 25.00 -20.78
C GLY A 181 8.78 26.02 -19.75
N LEU A 182 8.63 25.72 -18.44
CA LEU A 182 9.13 26.57 -17.34
C LEU A 182 10.59 26.32 -16.99
N LEU A 183 11.19 25.23 -17.52
CA LEU A 183 12.56 24.87 -17.20
C LEU A 183 13.56 25.81 -17.89
N PRO A 184 14.66 26.20 -17.20
CA PRO A 184 15.76 26.91 -17.84
C PRO A 184 16.39 26.06 -18.94
N ARG A 185 16.53 26.59 -20.15
CA ARG A 185 17.03 25.87 -21.35
C ARG A 185 18.34 25.12 -21.11
N GLN A 186 19.25 25.71 -20.33
CA GLN A 186 20.56 25.10 -20.00
C GLN A 186 20.46 23.82 -19.18
N ARG A 187 19.34 23.59 -18.45
CA ARG A 187 19.14 22.45 -17.55
C ARG A 187 17.97 21.57 -17.97
N GLU A 188 17.25 21.95 -19.02
CA GLU A 188 16.03 21.26 -19.48
C GLU A 188 16.31 19.78 -19.74
N GLU A 189 17.32 19.48 -20.52
CA GLU A 189 17.66 18.10 -20.92
C GLU A 189 17.98 17.22 -19.68
N ARG A 190 18.79 17.74 -18.74
CA ARG A 190 19.15 17.02 -17.52
C ARG A 190 17.97 16.79 -16.60
N VAL A 191 17.11 17.80 -16.42
CA VAL A 191 15.90 17.68 -15.57
C VAL A 191 14.89 16.72 -16.21
N VAL A 192 14.70 16.76 -17.53
CA VAL A 192 13.81 15.83 -18.24
C VAL A 192 14.32 14.40 -18.16
N ALA A 193 15.64 14.17 -18.30
CA ALA A 193 16.22 12.84 -18.14
C ALA A 193 15.99 12.29 -16.74
N LEU A 194 16.28 13.10 -15.69
CA LEU A 194 16.07 12.72 -14.30
C LEU A 194 14.59 12.44 -13.98
N ALA A 195 13.67 13.26 -14.50
CA ALA A 195 12.24 13.04 -14.37
C ALA A 195 11.80 11.74 -15.08
N GLY A 196 12.42 11.42 -16.21
CA GLY A 196 12.21 10.17 -16.94
C GLY A 196 12.64 8.95 -16.13
N GLU A 197 13.81 8.99 -15.49
CA GLU A 197 14.28 7.92 -14.59
C GLU A 197 13.33 7.74 -13.40
N CYS A 198 12.91 8.83 -12.75
CA CYS A 198 11.93 8.77 -11.66
C CYS A 198 10.61 8.15 -12.13
N HIS A 199 10.13 8.55 -13.31
CA HIS A 199 8.92 8.01 -13.92
C HIS A 199 9.03 6.51 -14.18
N GLU A 200 10.15 6.05 -14.73
CA GLU A 200 10.38 4.64 -15.03
C GLU A 200 10.41 3.78 -13.76
N VAL A 201 11.13 4.23 -12.73
CA VAL A 201 11.25 3.54 -11.44
C VAL A 201 9.90 3.50 -10.71
N LEU A 202 9.20 4.63 -10.64
CA LEU A 202 7.86 4.70 -10.04
C LEU A 202 6.87 3.77 -10.75
N GLY A 203 6.85 3.81 -12.08
CA GLY A 203 5.91 3.02 -12.87
C GLY A 203 6.15 1.52 -12.74
N ALA A 204 7.40 1.11 -12.80
CA ALA A 204 7.77 -0.29 -12.60
C ALA A 204 7.37 -0.76 -11.21
N PHE A 205 7.70 0.04 -10.16
CA PHE A 205 7.39 -0.31 -8.79
C PHE A 205 5.88 -0.42 -8.54
N VAL A 206 5.12 0.63 -8.83
CA VAL A 206 3.69 0.68 -8.48
C VAL A 206 2.91 -0.41 -9.21
N ARG A 207 3.14 -0.57 -10.52
CA ARG A 207 2.49 -1.64 -11.29
C ARG A 207 2.92 -3.03 -10.84
N GLY A 208 4.23 -3.21 -10.63
CA GLY A 208 4.79 -4.47 -10.18
C GLY A 208 4.24 -4.87 -8.81
N GLN A 209 4.23 -3.95 -7.84
CA GLN A 209 3.75 -4.22 -6.49
C GLN A 209 2.27 -4.57 -6.44
N LEU A 210 1.43 -3.89 -7.22
CA LEU A 210 0.01 -4.26 -7.31
C LEU A 210 -0.21 -5.65 -7.90
N LEU A 211 0.58 -6.03 -8.91
CA LEU A 211 0.52 -7.39 -9.48
C LEU A 211 1.02 -8.44 -8.48
N VAL A 212 2.07 -8.14 -7.71
CA VAL A 212 2.55 -9.02 -6.63
C VAL A 212 1.46 -9.20 -5.57
N MET A 213 0.86 -8.12 -5.09
CA MET A 213 -0.24 -8.17 -4.10
C MET A 213 -1.43 -9.01 -4.59
N LEU A 214 -1.83 -8.81 -5.84
CA LEU A 214 -2.91 -9.58 -6.46
C LEU A 214 -2.55 -11.06 -6.59
N ALA A 215 -1.36 -11.36 -7.10
CA ALA A 215 -0.89 -12.73 -7.26
C ALA A 215 -0.80 -13.46 -5.91
N LEU A 216 -0.18 -12.83 -4.90
CA LEU A 216 -0.08 -13.39 -3.55
C LEU A 216 -1.46 -13.54 -2.89
N GLY A 217 -2.36 -12.57 -3.06
CA GLY A 217 -3.74 -12.67 -2.58
C GLY A 217 -4.47 -13.88 -3.16
N VAL A 218 -4.33 -14.12 -4.47
CA VAL A 218 -4.91 -15.30 -5.14
C VAL A 218 -4.24 -16.59 -4.66
N ILE A 219 -2.89 -16.63 -4.57
CA ILE A 219 -2.14 -17.82 -4.13
C ILE A 219 -2.51 -18.19 -2.70
N TYR A 220 -2.47 -17.23 -1.78
CA TYR A 220 -2.80 -17.48 -0.37
C TYR A 220 -4.26 -17.85 -0.20
N ALA A 221 -5.19 -17.11 -0.80
CA ALA A 221 -6.62 -17.41 -0.69
C ALA A 221 -6.95 -18.79 -1.25
N SER A 222 -6.54 -19.09 -2.49
CA SER A 222 -6.81 -20.39 -3.11
C SER A 222 -6.11 -21.54 -2.37
N GLY A 223 -4.85 -21.38 -1.96
CA GLY A 223 -4.11 -22.38 -1.22
C GLY A 223 -4.76 -22.70 0.12
N LEU A 224 -5.14 -21.69 0.91
CA LEU A 224 -5.81 -21.88 2.20
C LEU A 224 -7.20 -22.50 2.06
N MET A 225 -7.95 -22.13 0.99
CA MET A 225 -9.25 -22.76 0.68
C MET A 225 -9.07 -24.23 0.29
N LEU A 226 -8.01 -24.59 -0.44
CA LEU A 226 -7.68 -26.00 -0.79
C LEU A 226 -7.32 -26.81 0.44
N VAL A 227 -6.64 -26.24 1.43
CA VAL A 227 -6.39 -26.86 2.73
C VAL A 227 -7.69 -27.04 3.54
N GLY A 228 -8.76 -26.34 3.16
CA GLY A 228 -10.05 -26.39 3.85
C GLY A 228 -10.18 -25.43 5.03
N LEU A 229 -9.34 -24.38 5.10
CA LEU A 229 -9.45 -23.35 6.14
C LEU A 229 -10.68 -22.48 5.88
N GLU A 230 -11.64 -22.45 6.82
CA GLU A 230 -12.91 -21.71 6.68
C GLU A 230 -12.68 -20.22 6.41
N LEU A 231 -11.69 -19.61 7.10
CA LEU A 231 -11.32 -18.21 6.93
C LEU A 231 -10.25 -18.01 5.84
N GLY A 232 -9.99 -19.01 5.00
CA GLY A 232 -8.90 -19.01 4.03
C GLY A 232 -8.95 -17.88 3.02
N LEU A 233 -10.12 -17.55 2.49
CA LEU A 233 -10.28 -16.44 1.54
C LEU A 233 -10.00 -15.09 2.21
N LEU A 234 -10.56 -14.86 3.40
CA LEU A 234 -10.37 -13.61 4.13
C LEU A 234 -8.90 -13.40 4.48
N ILE A 235 -8.28 -14.42 5.10
CA ILE A 235 -6.88 -14.35 5.53
C ILE A 235 -5.96 -14.22 4.29
N GLY A 236 -6.20 -14.99 3.23
CA GLY A 236 -5.38 -14.95 2.03
C GLY A 236 -5.44 -13.62 1.31
N LEU A 237 -6.61 -13.01 1.16
CA LEU A 237 -6.76 -11.68 0.55
C LEU A 237 -6.14 -10.59 1.42
N LEU A 238 -6.34 -10.63 2.75
CA LEU A 238 -5.72 -9.67 3.66
C LEU A 238 -4.19 -9.80 3.66
N ALA A 239 -3.66 -11.02 3.61
CA ALA A 239 -2.23 -11.26 3.48
C ALA A 239 -1.68 -10.71 2.16
N GLY A 240 -2.40 -10.93 1.04
CA GLY A 240 -2.04 -10.33 -0.25
C GLY A 240 -2.06 -8.81 -0.24
N LEU A 241 -3.05 -8.18 0.41
CA LEU A 241 -3.08 -6.73 0.59
C LEU A 241 -1.94 -6.24 1.50
N ALA A 242 -1.66 -6.95 2.59
CA ALA A 242 -0.56 -6.62 3.51
C ALA A 242 0.83 -6.77 2.86
N ALA A 243 0.93 -7.51 1.76
CA ALA A 243 2.17 -7.65 0.98
C ALA A 243 2.61 -6.34 0.29
N ILE A 244 1.82 -5.24 0.37
CA ILE A 244 2.30 -3.90 0.03
C ILE A 244 3.55 -3.52 0.83
N VAL A 245 3.65 -4.01 2.06
CA VAL A 245 4.84 -3.96 2.90
C VAL A 245 5.56 -5.30 2.76
N PRO A 246 6.82 -5.34 2.29
CA PRO A 246 7.59 -6.58 2.14
C PRO A 246 7.57 -7.42 3.41
N TYR A 247 7.38 -8.72 3.25
CA TYR A 247 7.26 -9.73 4.31
C TYR A 247 6.03 -9.60 5.24
N MET A 248 5.36 -8.47 5.28
CA MET A 248 4.23 -8.25 6.22
C MET A 248 3.06 -9.18 5.89
N GLY A 249 2.77 -9.36 4.60
CA GLY A 249 1.74 -10.29 4.14
C GLY A 249 2.00 -11.72 4.62
N PHE A 250 3.25 -12.18 4.52
CA PHE A 250 3.68 -13.48 5.02
C PHE A 250 3.53 -13.58 6.55
N ILE A 251 4.10 -12.62 7.30
CA ILE A 251 4.12 -12.67 8.77
C ILE A 251 2.70 -12.64 9.36
N ILE A 252 1.89 -11.65 8.94
CA ILE A 252 0.52 -11.51 9.44
C ILE A 252 -0.35 -12.68 8.95
N GLY A 253 -0.18 -13.04 7.67
CA GLY A 253 -0.99 -14.07 7.04
C GLY A 253 -0.75 -15.45 7.65
N ILE A 254 0.51 -15.89 7.78
CA ILE A 254 0.83 -17.19 8.37
C ILE A 254 0.43 -17.22 9.86
N GLY A 255 0.64 -16.14 10.60
CA GLY A 255 0.24 -16.04 12.00
C GLY A 255 -1.27 -16.21 12.18
N ALA A 256 -2.06 -15.44 11.42
CA ALA A 256 -3.51 -15.52 11.47
C ALA A 256 -4.04 -16.88 10.99
N ALA A 257 -3.48 -17.43 9.90
CA ALA A 257 -3.90 -18.71 9.36
C ALA A 257 -3.53 -19.88 10.30
N MET A 258 -2.38 -19.85 10.96
CA MET A 258 -1.99 -20.86 11.94
C MET A 258 -2.88 -20.82 13.17
N ILE A 259 -3.21 -19.65 13.69
CA ILE A 259 -4.15 -19.51 14.83
C ILE A 259 -5.53 -20.06 14.45
N ALA A 260 -6.06 -19.65 13.29
CA ALA A 260 -7.34 -20.15 12.80
C ALA A 260 -7.32 -21.65 12.54
N GLY A 261 -6.21 -22.17 11.97
CA GLY A 261 -6.02 -23.59 11.70
C GLY A 261 -5.89 -24.44 12.96
N LEU A 262 -5.14 -23.98 13.95
CA LEU A 262 -5.03 -24.65 15.26
C LEU A 262 -6.40 -24.77 15.93
N PHE A 263 -7.20 -23.70 15.87
CA PHE A 263 -8.56 -23.69 16.42
C PHE A 263 -9.48 -24.63 15.63
N GLN A 264 -9.48 -24.54 14.28
CA GLN A 264 -10.42 -25.28 13.42
C GLN A 264 -10.09 -26.78 13.38
N PHE A 265 -8.82 -27.16 13.31
CA PHE A 265 -8.39 -28.54 13.11
C PHE A 265 -7.95 -29.24 14.43
N GLY A 266 -8.08 -28.55 15.58
CA GLY A 266 -7.77 -29.14 16.89
C GLY A 266 -6.32 -29.63 17.05
N GLY A 267 -5.36 -29.02 16.29
CA GLY A 267 -3.96 -29.40 16.35
C GLY A 267 -3.57 -30.57 15.41
N ASP A 268 -4.45 -31.00 14.50
CA ASP A 268 -4.08 -31.97 13.45
C ASP A 268 -2.90 -31.42 12.62
N PRO A 269 -1.75 -32.13 12.57
CA PRO A 269 -0.56 -31.64 11.90
C PRO A 269 -0.71 -31.54 10.38
N TYR A 270 -1.55 -32.34 9.74
CA TYR A 270 -1.63 -32.36 8.28
C TYR A 270 -2.17 -31.04 7.68
N PRO A 271 -3.32 -30.50 8.12
CA PRO A 271 -3.79 -29.21 7.64
C PRO A 271 -2.85 -28.06 8.04
N LEU A 272 -2.22 -28.13 9.23
CA LEU A 272 -1.26 -27.10 9.68
C LEU A 272 -0.02 -27.07 8.81
N LEU A 273 0.52 -28.23 8.42
CA LEU A 273 1.60 -28.32 7.45
C LEU A 273 1.17 -27.80 6.08
N GLY A 274 -0.09 -28.05 5.67
CA GLY A 274 -0.67 -27.48 4.46
C GLY A 274 -0.70 -25.96 4.48
N ILE A 275 -1.15 -25.35 5.58
CA ILE A 275 -1.12 -23.87 5.77
C ILE A 275 0.33 -23.36 5.67
N ALA A 276 1.27 -23.98 6.39
CA ALA A 276 2.67 -23.58 6.33
C ALA A 276 3.22 -23.67 4.89
N ALA A 277 2.92 -24.78 4.18
CA ALA A 277 3.36 -24.99 2.81
C ALA A 277 2.81 -23.91 1.86
N VAL A 278 1.54 -23.50 1.98
CA VAL A 278 0.94 -22.43 1.18
C VAL A 278 1.72 -21.12 1.34
N PHE A 279 2.02 -20.72 2.59
CA PHE A 279 2.77 -19.49 2.85
C PHE A 279 4.24 -19.61 2.43
N MET A 280 4.90 -20.75 2.62
CA MET A 280 6.27 -20.98 2.17
C MET A 280 6.39 -20.94 0.65
N VAL A 281 5.44 -21.54 -0.07
CA VAL A 281 5.38 -21.49 -1.54
C VAL A 281 5.13 -20.06 -2.00
N GLY A 282 4.18 -19.35 -1.40
CA GLY A 282 3.92 -17.95 -1.73
C GLY A 282 5.14 -17.07 -1.49
N GLN A 283 5.85 -17.24 -0.36
CA GLN A 283 7.06 -16.48 -0.06
C GLN A 283 8.21 -16.80 -1.03
N ALA A 284 8.37 -18.06 -1.40
CA ALA A 284 9.36 -18.46 -2.40
C ALA A 284 9.03 -17.86 -3.78
N LEU A 285 7.76 -17.90 -4.20
CA LEU A 285 7.30 -17.27 -5.44
C LEU A 285 7.47 -15.76 -5.41
N GLU A 286 7.17 -15.10 -4.29
CA GLU A 286 7.39 -13.67 -4.12
C GLU A 286 8.85 -13.30 -4.34
N GLY A 287 9.77 -13.94 -3.61
CA GLY A 287 11.19 -13.60 -3.65
C GLY A 287 11.92 -14.02 -4.91
N MET A 288 11.59 -15.19 -5.47
CA MET A 288 12.33 -15.77 -6.60
C MET A 288 11.73 -15.45 -7.98
N VAL A 289 10.42 -15.16 -8.04
CA VAL A 289 9.71 -15.01 -9.31
C VAL A 289 8.99 -13.67 -9.40
N LEU A 290 8.08 -13.37 -8.48
CA LEU A 290 7.19 -12.23 -8.63
C LEU A 290 7.93 -10.91 -8.50
N THR A 291 8.75 -10.75 -7.46
CA THR A 291 9.52 -9.51 -7.25
C THR A 291 10.53 -9.25 -8.37
N PRO A 292 11.41 -10.19 -8.76
CA PRO A 292 12.33 -9.98 -9.87
C PRO A 292 11.64 -9.71 -11.20
N LEU A 293 10.54 -10.41 -11.50
CA LEU A 293 9.85 -10.31 -12.77
C LEU A 293 9.00 -9.03 -12.88
N LEU A 294 8.30 -8.67 -11.80
CA LEU A 294 7.28 -7.62 -11.81
C LEU A 294 7.80 -6.27 -11.30
N VAL A 295 8.65 -6.26 -10.29
CA VAL A 295 9.21 -5.05 -9.69
C VAL A 295 10.62 -4.78 -10.21
N GLY A 296 11.44 -5.82 -10.38
CA GLY A 296 12.82 -5.77 -10.87
C GLY A 296 13.82 -5.23 -9.83
N ASP A 297 15.11 -5.26 -10.20
CA ASP A 297 16.22 -4.81 -9.34
C ASP A 297 16.43 -3.28 -9.35
N ARG A 298 15.50 -2.53 -9.95
CA ARG A 298 15.69 -1.10 -10.27
C ARG A 298 15.69 -0.18 -9.05
N ILE A 299 15.17 -0.62 -7.90
CA ILE A 299 15.01 0.25 -6.73
C ILE A 299 16.31 0.33 -5.93
N GLY A 300 17.06 -0.76 -5.81
CA GLY A 300 18.37 -0.79 -5.13
C GLY A 300 18.34 -0.34 -3.65
N LEU A 301 17.18 -0.40 -3.00
CA LEU A 301 17.03 0.00 -1.60
C LEU A 301 17.50 -1.11 -0.67
N HIS A 302 18.36 -0.75 0.30
CA HIS A 302 18.71 -1.65 1.38
C HIS A 302 17.48 -1.95 2.26
N PRO A 303 17.28 -3.18 2.77
CA PRO A 303 16.11 -3.54 3.60
C PRO A 303 15.85 -2.59 4.78
N VAL A 304 16.90 -2.09 5.41
CA VAL A 304 16.78 -1.08 6.50
C VAL A 304 16.16 0.22 6.00
N ALA A 305 16.52 0.68 4.80
CA ALA A 305 15.92 1.88 4.20
C ALA A 305 14.45 1.69 3.88
N VAL A 306 14.04 0.48 3.49
CA VAL A 306 12.64 0.10 3.28
C VAL A 306 11.85 0.22 4.59
N ILE A 307 12.36 -0.39 5.69
CA ILE A 307 11.71 -0.32 7.00
C ILE A 307 11.61 1.14 7.47
N PHE A 308 12.70 1.91 7.34
CA PHE A 308 12.72 3.32 7.71
C PHE A 308 11.69 4.14 6.92
N ALA A 309 11.62 3.95 5.60
CA ALA A 309 10.67 4.65 4.74
C ALA A 309 9.22 4.37 5.15
N ILE A 310 8.88 3.10 5.44
CA ILE A 310 7.55 2.68 5.87
C ILE A 310 7.18 3.31 7.22
N LEU A 311 8.07 3.27 8.20
CA LEU A 311 7.83 3.87 9.51
C LEU A 311 7.70 5.39 9.42
N ALA A 312 8.60 6.06 8.70
CA ALA A 312 8.56 7.50 8.50
C ALA A 312 7.30 7.93 7.73
N GLY A 313 6.95 7.21 6.65
CA GLY A 313 5.72 7.46 5.89
C GLY A 313 4.48 7.28 6.75
N GLY A 314 4.43 6.21 7.54
CA GLY A 314 3.33 5.92 8.46
C GLY A 314 3.14 7.01 9.52
N GLU A 315 4.22 7.51 10.11
CA GLU A 315 4.18 8.60 11.11
C GLU A 315 3.73 9.93 10.50
N LEU A 316 4.20 10.26 9.29
CA LEU A 316 3.93 11.56 8.65
C LEU A 316 2.52 11.63 8.02
N PHE A 317 2.07 10.56 7.38
CA PHE A 317 0.87 10.56 6.55
C PHE A 317 -0.07 9.37 6.82
N GLY A 318 0.12 8.64 7.92
CA GLY A 318 -0.69 7.49 8.28
C GLY A 318 -0.68 6.40 7.22
N PHE A 319 -1.83 5.77 6.96
CA PHE A 319 -1.96 4.68 5.99
C PHE A 319 -1.53 5.08 4.56
N THR A 320 -1.87 6.29 4.13
CA THR A 320 -1.45 6.81 2.81
C THR A 320 0.08 6.95 2.74
N GLY A 321 0.72 7.32 3.85
CA GLY A 321 2.17 7.40 3.94
C GLY A 321 2.84 6.03 3.83
N VAL A 322 2.30 5.00 4.46
CA VAL A 322 2.76 3.61 4.31
C VAL A 322 2.64 3.15 2.85
N LEU A 323 1.51 3.44 2.20
CA LEU A 323 1.25 3.10 0.80
C LEU A 323 2.27 3.73 -0.16
N LEU A 324 2.63 4.99 0.09
CA LEU A 324 3.53 5.77 -0.76
C LEU A 324 5.00 5.70 -0.32
N ALA A 325 5.31 5.08 0.82
CA ALA A 325 6.64 5.06 1.38
C ALA A 325 7.71 4.55 0.40
N LEU A 326 7.46 3.41 -0.21
CA LEU A 326 8.42 2.79 -1.13
C LEU A 326 8.52 3.51 -2.48
N PRO A 327 7.42 3.93 -3.14
CA PRO A 327 7.50 4.81 -4.30
C PRO A 327 8.32 6.09 -4.04
N VAL A 328 8.05 6.76 -2.92
CA VAL A 328 8.78 7.98 -2.55
C VAL A 328 10.26 7.69 -2.27
N ALA A 329 10.54 6.62 -1.52
CA ALA A 329 11.92 6.21 -1.25
C ALA A 329 12.70 5.86 -2.53
N ALA A 330 12.03 5.23 -3.52
CA ALA A 330 12.61 4.93 -4.81
C ALA A 330 13.00 6.20 -5.58
N VAL A 331 12.12 7.21 -5.59
CA VAL A 331 12.42 8.53 -6.19
C VAL A 331 13.57 9.22 -5.45
N ILE A 332 13.55 9.22 -4.12
CA ILE A 332 14.64 9.79 -3.31
C ILE A 332 15.97 9.11 -3.66
N MET A 333 15.98 7.79 -3.85
CA MET A 333 17.19 7.05 -4.22
C MET A 333 17.72 7.47 -5.60
N VAL A 334 16.84 7.67 -6.60
CA VAL A 334 17.23 8.18 -7.92
C VAL A 334 17.88 9.58 -7.77
N LEU A 335 17.24 10.47 -7.01
CA LEU A 335 17.76 11.81 -6.76
C LEU A 335 19.12 11.78 -6.03
N LEU A 336 19.26 10.95 -5.00
CA LEU A 336 20.52 10.79 -4.24
C LEU A 336 21.63 10.24 -5.12
N ARG A 337 21.33 9.28 -6.00
CA ARG A 337 22.31 8.75 -6.97
C ARG A 337 22.79 9.85 -7.89
N HIS A 338 21.86 10.63 -8.43
CA HIS A 338 22.21 11.76 -9.31
C HIS A 338 23.08 12.82 -8.59
N VAL A 339 22.72 13.17 -7.34
CA VAL A 339 23.52 14.11 -6.52
C VAL A 339 24.91 13.52 -6.22
N HIS A 340 24.99 12.22 -5.95
CA HIS A 340 26.25 11.53 -5.70
C HIS A 340 27.16 11.53 -6.94
N ASP A 341 26.59 11.32 -8.13
CA ASP A 341 27.35 11.34 -9.37
C ASP A 341 27.87 12.76 -9.68
N LEU A 342 27.03 13.80 -9.48
CA LEU A 342 27.45 15.19 -9.56
C LEU A 342 28.55 15.54 -8.55
N TYR A 343 28.50 14.99 -7.34
CA TYR A 343 29.54 15.19 -6.33
C TYR A 343 30.85 14.55 -6.78
N LYS A 344 30.82 13.34 -7.33
CA LYS A 344 32.04 12.68 -7.87
C LYS A 344 32.66 13.40 -9.05
N GLU A 345 31.87 14.10 -9.85
CA GLU A 345 32.35 14.93 -10.96
C GLU A 345 32.86 16.31 -10.52
N SER A 346 32.68 16.67 -9.25
CA SER A 346 33.07 17.99 -8.74
C SER A 346 34.55 18.06 -8.33
N ASP A 347 35.15 19.24 -8.44
CA ASP A 347 36.50 19.52 -8.01
C ASP A 347 36.70 19.23 -6.52
N MET A 348 35.64 19.31 -5.71
CA MET A 348 35.68 18.95 -4.29
C MET A 348 36.01 17.48 -4.04
N TYR A 349 35.59 16.58 -4.95
CA TYR A 349 35.89 15.15 -4.83
C TYR A 349 37.24 14.80 -5.46
N ALA A 350 37.60 15.45 -6.54
CA ALA A 350 38.86 15.22 -7.27
C ALA A 350 40.09 15.61 -6.46
N GLY A 351 39.94 16.43 -5.40
CA GLY A 351 41.06 16.83 -4.52
C GLY A 351 42.05 17.73 -5.23
N GLU A 352 41.69 18.37 -6.33
CA GLU A 352 42.50 19.46 -6.92
C GLU A 352 42.41 20.66 -5.97
N ILE A 353 43.34 20.64 -4.99
CA ILE A 353 43.66 21.82 -4.22
C ILE A 353 44.31 22.76 -5.23
N ASP A 354 43.66 23.91 -5.45
CA ASP A 354 44.26 25.01 -6.22
C ASP A 354 45.67 25.31 -5.65
N PRO A 355 46.73 25.08 -6.44
CA PRO A 355 48.09 25.28 -5.92
C PRO A 355 48.43 26.74 -5.60
N ASP A 356 47.49 27.69 -5.83
CA ASP A 356 47.65 29.13 -5.65
C ASP A 356 46.87 29.69 -4.44
N LEU A 357 46.39 28.84 -3.49
CA LEU A 357 45.85 29.26 -2.19
C LEU A 357 46.93 29.06 -1.08
#